data_e60675061ea4094b744d640fb40da879
#
_entry.id   e60675061ea4094b744d640fb40da879
#
_cell.length_a   1.000
_cell.length_b   1.000
_cell.length_c   1.000
_cell.angle_alpha   90.00
_cell.angle_beta   90.00
_cell.angle_gamma   90.00
#
_symmetry.space_group_name_H-M   'P 1'
#
loop_
_entity.id
_entity.type
_entity.pdbx_description
1 polymer ?
#
loop_
_entity_poly.entity_id
_entity_poly.type
_entity_poly.pdbx_seq_one_letter_code
_entity_poly.pdbx_strand_id
1 'polypeptide(L)'
;MPIPRPISGTAFFPGGTGLWQTESSRSRATSHRQVMILGHDFDSEAAYNRSFKRGDETSGPTWRNLLSLLREVGISPTECFFTNYFMGMRRGAISIGPSPASADLEFIERCGAFFIEQLKFIRPKLLLTLGTVVPRTIAFRSGDLSDWQTAKQFADLDRLGPVRLGVRFEGYRGRMNLVALTHPSIRGPNVLRRRFRSHRGHKAELAMLKEAMRA
;
A
#
# COMPACT_ATOMS: atom_id res chain seq x y z
N MET A 1 -13.30 -6.50 -12.64
CA MET A 1 -13.71 -5.44 -11.67
C MET A 1 -13.86 -4.11 -12.41
N PRO A 2 -14.79 -3.21 -12.02
CA PRO A 2 -14.89 -1.88 -12.59
C PRO A 2 -13.61 -1.07 -12.35
N ILE A 3 -13.25 -0.23 -13.32
CA ILE A 3 -12.09 0.67 -13.22
C ILE A 3 -12.60 2.04 -12.78
N PRO A 4 -12.06 2.62 -11.68
CA PRO A 4 -12.50 3.91 -11.20
C PRO A 4 -12.04 5.05 -12.12
N ARG A 5 -12.82 6.14 -12.15
CA ARG A 5 -12.36 7.42 -12.69
C ARG A 5 -11.55 8.18 -11.64
N PRO A 6 -10.55 8.98 -12.01
CA PRO A 6 -9.84 9.81 -11.06
C PRO A 6 -10.78 10.73 -10.27
N ILE A 7 -10.58 10.80 -8.96
CA ILE A 7 -11.22 11.77 -8.08
C ILE A 7 -10.14 12.72 -7.62
N SER A 8 -10.40 14.02 -7.70
CA SER A 8 -9.47 15.03 -7.20
C SER A 8 -9.20 14.79 -5.72
N GLY A 9 -7.95 14.79 -5.33
CA GLY A 9 -7.56 14.55 -3.95
C GLY A 9 -7.37 13.08 -3.56
N THR A 10 -7.75 12.08 -4.37
CA THR A 10 -7.42 10.68 -4.07
C THR A 10 -6.05 10.29 -4.61
N ALA A 11 -5.34 9.46 -3.89
CA ALA A 11 -3.99 9.05 -4.24
C ALA A 11 -3.87 7.56 -4.55
N PHE A 12 -4.89 6.74 -4.28
CA PHE A 12 -4.89 5.31 -4.58
C PHE A 12 -5.45 5.00 -5.98
N PHE A 13 -5.06 5.79 -6.98
CA PHE A 13 -5.37 5.56 -8.37
C PHE A 13 -4.11 5.18 -9.16
N PRO A 14 -4.25 4.44 -10.27
CA PRO A 14 -3.15 4.18 -11.19
C PRO A 14 -2.49 5.49 -11.64
N GLY A 15 -1.20 5.62 -11.39
CA GLY A 15 -0.48 6.87 -11.64
C GLY A 15 -0.83 7.99 -10.67
N GLY A 16 -1.56 7.67 -9.58
CA GLY A 16 -2.10 8.64 -8.63
C GLY A 16 -1.04 9.42 -7.90
N THR A 17 -0.97 10.65 -8.28
CA THR A 17 -0.36 11.72 -7.53
C THR A 17 -1.43 12.53 -6.80
N GLY A 18 -2.66 12.13 -6.99
CA GLY A 18 -3.96 12.61 -6.57
C GLY A 18 -3.99 13.79 -5.63
N LEU A 19 -3.82 13.54 -4.34
CA LEU A 19 -3.92 14.56 -3.28
C LEU A 19 -2.94 15.72 -3.38
N TRP A 20 -1.78 15.48 -3.97
CA TRP A 20 -0.64 16.39 -3.93
C TRP A 20 -0.36 17.04 -5.27
N GLN A 21 -1.15 16.74 -6.28
CA GLN A 21 -1.02 17.40 -7.58
C GLN A 21 -1.65 18.79 -7.56
N THR A 22 -0.80 19.80 -7.58
CA THR A 22 -1.12 21.07 -8.21
C THR A 22 -0.83 20.97 -9.71
N GLU A 23 -1.49 21.78 -10.55
CA GLU A 23 -1.26 21.75 -12.01
C GLU A 23 0.22 21.95 -12.40
N SER A 24 0.97 22.72 -11.62
CA SER A 24 2.41 22.93 -11.80
C SER A 24 3.29 21.73 -11.43
N SER A 25 2.78 20.74 -10.70
CA SER A 25 3.54 19.56 -10.27
C SER A 25 3.37 18.35 -11.20
N ARG A 26 2.50 18.43 -12.19
CA ARG A 26 2.22 17.32 -13.12
C ARG A 26 3.45 16.84 -13.90
N SER A 27 4.40 17.71 -14.22
CA SER A 27 5.57 17.35 -15.05
C SER A 27 6.81 16.92 -14.27
N ARG A 28 6.92 17.26 -12.98
CA ARG A 28 8.09 16.92 -12.15
C ARG A 28 7.91 15.72 -11.24
N ALA A 29 6.74 15.14 -11.19
CA ALA A 29 6.28 14.49 -9.97
C ALA A 29 6.55 12.99 -9.85
N THR A 30 6.93 12.29 -10.91
CA THR A 30 6.97 10.82 -10.84
C THR A 30 8.35 10.23 -10.64
N SER A 31 9.41 10.89 -11.11
CA SER A 31 10.77 10.34 -11.09
C SER A 31 11.50 10.42 -9.73
N HIS A 32 10.94 11.11 -8.74
CA HIS A 32 11.62 11.34 -7.46
C HIS A 32 10.89 10.78 -6.23
N ARG A 33 9.87 9.94 -6.42
CA ARG A 33 9.13 9.37 -5.29
C ARG A 33 9.86 8.17 -4.73
N GLN A 34 10.42 8.34 -3.55
CA GLN A 34 11.23 7.33 -2.92
C GLN A 34 10.42 6.29 -2.14
N VAL A 35 9.16 6.59 -1.83
CA VAL A 35 8.28 5.72 -1.05
C VAL A 35 7.08 5.31 -1.90
N MET A 36 6.86 4.01 -2.05
CA MET A 36 5.61 3.48 -2.62
C MET A 36 4.74 2.97 -1.48
N ILE A 37 3.47 3.36 -1.48
CA ILE A 37 2.48 2.87 -0.54
C ILE A 37 1.47 2.04 -1.31
N LEU A 38 1.39 0.75 -0.97
CA LEU A 38 0.63 -0.25 -1.69
C LEU A 38 -0.56 -0.72 -0.85
N GLY A 39 -1.76 -0.29 -1.23
CA GLY A 39 -3.03 -0.75 -0.69
C GLY A 39 -3.54 -2.01 -1.40
N HIS A 40 -4.72 -2.47 -1.00
CA HIS A 40 -5.31 -3.70 -1.50
C HIS A 40 -6.07 -3.49 -2.81
N ASP A 41 -7.20 -2.77 -2.76
CA ASP A 41 -8.08 -2.46 -3.88
C ASP A 41 -8.72 -1.07 -3.71
N PHE A 42 -9.57 -0.65 -4.66
CA PHE A 42 -10.24 0.65 -4.64
C PHE A 42 -11.55 0.66 -3.83
N ASP A 43 -11.74 -0.27 -2.89
CA ASP A 43 -12.97 -0.41 -2.13
C ASP A 43 -14.18 -0.78 -3.03
N SER A 44 -15.39 -0.44 -2.63
CA SER A 44 -16.63 -0.75 -3.35
C SER A 44 -17.11 0.40 -4.24
N GLU A 45 -17.91 0.09 -5.27
CA GLU A 45 -18.56 1.09 -6.12
C GLU A 45 -19.37 2.10 -5.32
N ALA A 46 -20.06 1.64 -4.26
CA ALA A 46 -20.83 2.54 -3.40
C ALA A 46 -19.94 3.50 -2.60
N ALA A 47 -18.79 3.02 -2.09
CA ALA A 47 -17.82 3.86 -1.40
C ALA A 47 -17.19 4.88 -2.38
N TYR A 48 -16.79 4.41 -3.56
CA TYR A 48 -16.28 5.26 -4.63
C TYR A 48 -17.27 6.37 -5.02
N ASN A 49 -18.54 6.02 -5.26
CA ASN A 49 -19.56 6.98 -5.65
C ASN A 49 -19.83 8.03 -4.56
N ARG A 50 -19.75 7.63 -3.27
CA ARG A 50 -19.84 8.61 -2.17
C ARG A 50 -18.65 9.58 -2.18
N SER A 51 -17.45 9.08 -2.38
CA SER A 51 -16.23 9.91 -2.45
C SER A 51 -16.26 10.82 -3.67
N PHE A 52 -16.70 10.29 -4.81
CA PHE A 52 -16.84 11.06 -6.05
C PHE A 52 -17.83 12.22 -5.90
N LYS A 53 -19.00 11.98 -5.26
CA LYS A 53 -19.99 13.04 -5.00
C LYS A 53 -19.48 14.11 -4.04
N ARG A 54 -18.60 13.76 -3.09
CA ARG A 54 -17.98 14.74 -2.18
C ARG A 54 -16.83 15.51 -2.84
N GLY A 55 -16.26 14.98 -3.93
CA GLY A 55 -15.07 15.52 -4.57
C GLY A 55 -13.77 15.32 -3.78
N ASP A 56 -13.82 14.59 -2.64
CA ASP A 56 -12.69 14.36 -1.76
C ASP A 56 -12.83 13.06 -0.95
N GLU A 57 -11.73 12.33 -0.76
CA GLU A 57 -11.64 11.14 0.08
C GLU A 57 -10.67 11.30 1.27
N THR A 58 -9.99 12.41 1.37
CA THR A 58 -8.90 12.65 2.34
C THR A 58 -9.38 12.72 3.78
N SER A 59 -10.66 13.01 4.00
CA SER A 59 -11.31 13.04 5.32
C SER A 59 -11.54 11.65 5.92
N GLY A 60 -11.40 10.59 5.13
CA GLY A 60 -11.62 9.21 5.57
C GLY A 60 -10.59 8.72 6.59
N PRO A 61 -10.94 7.69 7.40
CA PRO A 61 -10.03 7.12 8.40
C PRO A 61 -8.72 6.61 7.82
N THR A 62 -8.74 6.07 6.60
CA THR A 62 -7.54 5.59 5.89
C THR A 62 -6.51 6.71 5.78
N TRP A 63 -6.92 7.85 5.26
CA TRP A 63 -6.04 8.99 5.04
C TRP A 63 -5.56 9.62 6.34
N ARG A 64 -6.46 9.90 7.27
CA ARG A 64 -6.10 10.49 8.57
C ARG A 64 -5.04 9.67 9.29
N ASN A 65 -5.26 8.35 9.39
CA ASN A 65 -4.35 7.46 10.10
C ASN A 65 -3.02 7.27 9.35
N LEU A 66 -3.06 7.18 8.02
CA LEU A 66 -1.86 7.05 7.21
C LEU A 66 -1.01 8.31 7.27
N LEU A 67 -1.60 9.47 7.05
CA LEU A 67 -0.89 10.76 7.09
C LEU A 67 -0.31 11.05 8.48
N SER A 68 -1.02 10.67 9.56
CA SER A 68 -0.49 10.78 10.92
C SER A 68 0.77 9.91 11.08
N LEU A 69 0.70 8.65 10.65
CA LEU A 69 1.84 7.73 10.75
C LEU A 69 3.05 8.22 9.95
N LEU A 70 2.85 8.67 8.71
CA LEU A 70 3.92 9.20 7.86
C LEU A 70 4.58 10.43 8.50
N ARG A 71 3.79 11.36 9.05
CA ARG A 71 4.28 12.55 9.74
C ARG A 71 5.17 12.20 10.93
N GLU A 72 4.78 11.21 11.74
CA GLU A 72 5.52 10.79 12.93
C GLU A 72 6.92 10.21 12.61
N VAL A 73 7.12 9.72 11.39
CA VAL A 73 8.42 9.21 10.93
C VAL A 73 9.13 10.13 9.95
N GLY A 74 8.58 11.32 9.69
CA GLY A 74 9.20 12.33 8.83
C GLY A 74 9.10 12.04 7.33
N ILE A 75 8.17 11.18 6.89
CA ILE A 75 7.91 10.95 5.46
C ILE A 75 6.91 11.97 4.96
N SER A 76 7.32 12.79 3.97
CA SER A 76 6.39 13.69 3.31
C SER A 76 5.47 12.94 2.35
N PRO A 77 4.16 13.17 2.39
CA PRO A 77 3.26 12.61 1.39
C PRO A 77 3.62 12.94 -0.05
N THR A 78 4.30 14.07 -0.28
CA THR A 78 4.79 14.45 -1.62
C THR A 78 5.90 13.56 -2.16
N GLU A 79 6.58 12.81 -1.28
CA GLU A 79 7.60 11.82 -1.64
C GLU A 79 6.99 10.43 -1.86
N CYS A 80 5.67 10.30 -1.66
CA CYS A 80 4.97 9.03 -1.75
C CYS A 80 4.28 8.84 -3.10
N PHE A 81 4.35 7.63 -3.63
CA PHE A 81 3.50 7.13 -4.70
C PHE A 81 2.47 6.18 -4.10
N PHE A 82 1.21 6.57 -4.14
CA PHE A 82 0.12 5.78 -3.58
C PHE A 82 -0.55 4.97 -4.67
N THR A 83 -0.68 3.66 -4.46
CA THR A 83 -1.34 2.76 -5.41
C THR A 83 -1.96 1.56 -4.70
N ASN A 84 -2.75 0.76 -5.43
CA ASN A 84 -3.27 -0.51 -4.95
C ASN A 84 -2.71 -1.66 -5.78
N TYR A 85 -2.65 -2.86 -5.20
CA TYR A 85 -2.25 -4.05 -5.94
C TYR A 85 -3.33 -4.47 -6.93
N PHE A 86 -4.58 -4.59 -6.46
CA PHE A 86 -5.71 -4.90 -7.35
C PHE A 86 -6.27 -3.61 -7.96
N MET A 87 -6.14 -3.51 -9.29
CA MET A 87 -6.51 -2.34 -10.08
C MET A 87 -8.01 -2.34 -10.42
N GLY A 88 -8.88 -2.42 -9.41
CA GLY A 88 -10.32 -2.40 -9.63
C GLY A 88 -11.12 -2.22 -8.35
N MET A 89 -12.40 -1.90 -8.50
CA MET A 89 -13.39 -1.74 -7.43
C MET A 89 -14.19 -3.02 -7.25
N ARG A 90 -14.66 -3.26 -6.04
CA ARG A 90 -15.65 -4.29 -5.74
C ARG A 90 -17.02 -3.82 -6.23
N ARG A 91 -17.79 -4.68 -6.88
CA ARG A 91 -19.17 -4.35 -7.28
C ARG A 91 -20.07 -4.17 -6.06
N GLY A 92 -21.01 -3.24 -6.13
CA GLY A 92 -22.02 -2.99 -5.10
C GLY A 92 -21.45 -2.24 -3.89
N ALA A 93 -21.84 -2.67 -2.67
CA ALA A 93 -21.59 -1.92 -1.43
C ALA A 93 -20.65 -2.61 -0.42
N ILE A 94 -20.22 -3.85 -0.70
CA ILE A 94 -19.43 -4.64 0.25
C ILE A 94 -17.96 -4.19 0.19
N SER A 95 -17.51 -3.57 1.27
CA SER A 95 -16.13 -3.06 1.43
C SER A 95 -15.21 -4.00 2.22
N ILE A 96 -15.77 -5.06 2.83
CA ILE A 96 -15.07 -5.96 3.75
C ILE A 96 -15.08 -7.39 3.19
N GLY A 97 -14.09 -8.18 3.59
CA GLY A 97 -13.96 -9.58 3.19
C GLY A 97 -13.01 -9.80 2.02
N PRO A 98 -12.92 -11.04 1.51
CA PRO A 98 -12.06 -11.36 0.37
C PRO A 98 -12.39 -10.51 -0.85
N SER A 99 -11.35 -10.07 -1.56
CA SER A 99 -11.58 -9.37 -2.83
C SER A 99 -12.16 -10.34 -3.87
N PRO A 100 -13.18 -9.95 -4.66
CA PRO A 100 -13.61 -10.74 -5.80
C PRO A 100 -12.48 -11.07 -6.78
N ALA A 101 -11.45 -10.23 -6.82
CA ALA A 101 -10.24 -10.47 -7.60
C ALA A 101 -9.49 -11.75 -7.21
N SER A 102 -9.63 -12.25 -5.98
CA SER A 102 -8.94 -13.46 -5.52
C SER A 102 -9.41 -14.74 -6.23
N ALA A 103 -10.53 -14.71 -6.93
CA ALA A 103 -11.06 -15.83 -7.73
C ALA A 103 -10.70 -15.75 -9.24
N ASP A 104 -10.10 -14.64 -9.68
CA ASP A 104 -9.75 -14.40 -11.09
C ASP A 104 -8.22 -14.40 -11.24
N LEU A 105 -7.66 -15.56 -11.60
CA LEU A 105 -6.21 -15.73 -11.72
C LEU A 105 -5.61 -14.84 -12.82
N GLU A 106 -6.30 -14.66 -13.94
CA GLU A 106 -5.82 -13.81 -15.02
C GLU A 106 -5.77 -12.33 -14.59
N PHE A 107 -6.79 -11.87 -13.85
CA PHE A 107 -6.78 -10.53 -13.29
C PHE A 107 -5.65 -10.33 -12.27
N ILE A 108 -5.39 -11.32 -11.41
CA ILE A 108 -4.29 -11.29 -10.45
C ILE A 108 -2.95 -11.17 -11.18
N GLU A 109 -2.74 -11.96 -12.23
CA GLU A 109 -1.52 -11.92 -13.03
C GLU A 109 -1.33 -10.56 -13.72
N ARG A 110 -2.37 -10.00 -14.32
CA ARG A 110 -2.33 -8.66 -14.92
C ARG A 110 -2.02 -7.57 -13.89
N CYS A 111 -2.63 -7.63 -12.70
CA CYS A 111 -2.31 -6.70 -11.61
C CYS A 111 -0.86 -6.85 -11.15
N GLY A 112 -0.35 -8.07 -11.06
CA GLY A 112 1.05 -8.34 -10.72
C GLY A 112 2.03 -7.79 -11.77
N ALA A 113 1.75 -7.99 -13.05
CA ALA A 113 2.55 -7.41 -14.13
C ALA A 113 2.55 -5.87 -14.06
N PHE A 114 1.38 -5.27 -13.83
CA PHE A 114 1.27 -3.82 -13.69
C PHE A 114 2.02 -3.29 -12.46
N PHE A 115 1.98 -4.01 -11.34
CA PHE A 115 2.79 -3.67 -10.17
C PHE A 115 4.29 -3.62 -10.50
N ILE A 116 4.80 -4.58 -11.27
CA ILE A 116 6.20 -4.58 -11.71
C ILE A 116 6.51 -3.38 -12.61
N GLU A 117 5.61 -3.02 -13.53
CA GLU A 117 5.79 -1.81 -14.36
C GLU A 117 5.79 -0.52 -13.51
N GLN A 118 4.97 -0.44 -12.47
CA GLN A 118 5.02 0.67 -11.53
C GLN A 118 6.36 0.72 -10.78
N LEU A 119 6.93 -0.42 -10.37
CA LEU A 119 8.26 -0.47 -9.76
C LEU A 119 9.35 0.02 -10.72
N LYS A 120 9.31 -0.38 -11.99
CA LYS A 120 10.26 0.08 -13.02
C LYS A 120 10.21 1.58 -13.23
N PHE A 121 9.01 2.15 -13.18
CA PHE A 121 8.78 3.57 -13.41
C PHE A 121 9.15 4.42 -12.18
N ILE A 122 8.65 4.06 -11.00
CA ILE A 122 8.82 4.83 -9.75
C ILE A 122 10.22 4.60 -9.15
N ARG A 123 10.75 3.38 -9.22
CA ARG A 123 12.01 2.95 -8.60
C ARG A 123 12.10 3.29 -7.11
N PRO A 124 11.11 2.89 -6.29
CA PRO A 124 11.06 3.26 -4.88
C PRO A 124 12.23 2.63 -4.11
N LYS A 125 12.71 3.33 -3.09
CA LYS A 125 13.66 2.78 -2.11
C LYS A 125 12.94 2.06 -0.96
N LEU A 126 11.69 2.47 -0.70
CA LEU A 126 10.87 1.92 0.38
C LEU A 126 9.47 1.59 -0.15
N LEU A 127 9.03 0.36 0.13
CA LEU A 127 7.67 -0.12 -0.15
C LEU A 127 6.94 -0.35 1.17
N LEU A 128 5.83 0.35 1.38
CA LEU A 128 4.94 0.16 2.52
C LEU A 128 3.68 -0.58 2.06
N THR A 129 3.44 -1.77 2.58
CA THR A 129 2.22 -2.53 2.27
C THR A 129 1.19 -2.38 3.37
N LEU A 130 -0.09 -2.25 2.99
CA LEU A 130 -1.19 -1.99 3.91
C LEU A 130 -2.08 -3.23 4.08
N GLY A 131 -2.20 -3.72 5.31
CA GLY A 131 -3.00 -4.90 5.64
C GLY A 131 -2.22 -6.21 5.51
N THR A 132 -2.90 -7.35 5.63
CA THR A 132 -2.28 -8.68 5.59
C THR A 132 -2.31 -9.32 4.20
N VAL A 133 -3.23 -8.91 3.34
CA VAL A 133 -3.40 -9.49 2.01
C VAL A 133 -2.27 -9.07 1.08
N VAL A 134 -1.94 -7.79 1.06
CA VAL A 134 -0.93 -7.24 0.14
C VAL A 134 0.45 -7.87 0.33
N PRO A 135 1.04 -7.97 1.55
CA PRO A 135 2.32 -8.63 1.77
C PRO A 135 2.34 -10.06 1.23
N ARG A 136 1.29 -10.84 1.53
CA ARG A 136 1.15 -12.22 1.05
C ARG A 136 1.06 -12.29 -0.47
N THR A 137 0.33 -11.37 -1.10
CA THR A 137 0.13 -11.38 -2.55
C THR A 137 1.42 -11.04 -3.30
N ILE A 138 2.15 -10.01 -2.89
CA ILE A 138 3.41 -9.65 -3.53
C ILE A 138 4.52 -10.67 -3.29
N ALA A 139 4.40 -11.49 -2.25
CA ALA A 139 5.37 -12.56 -1.95
C ALA A 139 5.45 -13.62 -3.06
N PHE A 140 4.40 -13.78 -3.87
CA PHE A 140 4.44 -14.64 -5.06
C PHE A 140 5.29 -14.09 -6.22
N ARG A 141 5.76 -12.85 -6.10
CA ARG A 141 6.60 -12.16 -7.09
C ARG A 141 8.04 -11.95 -6.60
N SER A 142 8.40 -12.54 -5.45
CA SER A 142 9.72 -12.34 -4.84
C SER A 142 10.17 -13.56 -4.06
N GLY A 143 11.28 -14.16 -4.45
CA GLY A 143 11.91 -15.23 -3.67
C GLY A 143 12.35 -14.77 -2.27
N ASP A 144 12.71 -13.47 -2.14
CA ASP A 144 13.13 -12.88 -0.85
C ASP A 144 11.97 -12.76 0.17
N LEU A 145 10.71 -12.96 -0.28
CA LEU A 145 9.48 -12.88 0.53
C LEU A 145 8.72 -14.21 0.58
N SER A 146 9.30 -15.32 0.12
CA SER A 146 8.58 -16.60 -0.04
C SER A 146 7.88 -17.08 1.24
N ASP A 147 8.45 -16.83 2.40
CA ASP A 147 7.87 -17.16 3.71
C ASP A 147 6.59 -16.34 4.04
N TRP A 148 6.44 -15.14 3.49
CA TRP A 148 5.23 -14.33 3.66
C TRP A 148 4.00 -14.89 2.93
N GLN A 149 4.17 -15.80 1.97
CA GLN A 149 3.06 -16.47 1.29
C GLN A 149 2.13 -17.21 2.26
N THR A 150 2.68 -17.70 3.37
CA THR A 150 1.96 -18.44 4.41
C THR A 150 1.32 -17.56 5.48
N ALA A 151 1.66 -16.25 5.54
CA ALA A 151 1.18 -15.34 6.56
C ALA A 151 -0.31 -15.05 6.41
N LYS A 152 -1.12 -15.43 7.39
CA LYS A 152 -2.58 -15.20 7.40
C LYS A 152 -2.99 -13.98 8.21
N GLN A 153 -2.18 -13.60 9.19
CA GLN A 153 -2.44 -12.52 10.14
C GLN A 153 -1.17 -11.74 10.48
N PHE A 154 -1.31 -10.61 11.17
CA PHE A 154 -0.17 -9.78 11.54
C PHE A 154 0.83 -10.48 12.47
N ALA A 155 0.37 -11.36 13.35
CA ALA A 155 1.26 -12.13 14.22
C ALA A 155 2.21 -13.05 13.42
N ASP A 156 1.77 -13.55 12.27
CA ASP A 156 2.62 -14.33 11.38
C ASP A 156 3.68 -13.44 10.72
N LEU A 157 3.27 -12.28 10.19
CA LEU A 157 4.20 -11.31 9.61
C LEU A 157 5.22 -10.80 10.64
N ASP A 158 4.77 -10.53 11.88
CA ASP A 158 5.65 -10.06 12.95
C ASP A 158 6.69 -11.13 13.35
N ARG A 159 6.32 -12.40 13.33
CA ARG A 159 7.24 -13.54 13.57
C ARG A 159 8.21 -13.79 12.43
N LEU A 160 7.71 -13.68 11.18
CA LEU A 160 8.53 -13.89 9.98
C LEU A 160 9.47 -12.71 9.70
N GLY A 161 9.25 -11.57 10.33
CA GLY A 161 9.98 -10.32 10.12
C GLY A 161 9.17 -9.35 9.23
N PRO A 162 8.48 -8.37 9.84
CA PRO A 162 7.62 -7.42 9.13
C PRO A 162 8.40 -6.34 8.36
N VAL A 163 9.71 -6.28 8.54
CA VAL A 163 10.66 -5.44 7.81
C VAL A 163 11.57 -6.34 7.00
N ARG A 164 11.71 -6.06 5.72
CA ARG A 164 12.62 -6.74 4.80
C ARG A 164 13.50 -5.72 4.10
N LEU A 165 14.79 -5.97 4.11
CA LEU A 165 15.78 -5.08 3.52
C LEU A 165 16.30 -5.64 2.20
N GLY A 166 16.47 -4.75 1.22
CA GLY A 166 17.06 -5.10 -0.07
C GLY A 166 16.27 -6.11 -0.91
N VAL A 167 14.95 -6.12 -0.77
CA VAL A 167 14.04 -7.04 -1.48
C VAL A 167 14.10 -6.84 -2.99
N ARG A 168 14.11 -7.96 -3.72
CA ARG A 168 14.05 -8.02 -5.18
C ARG A 168 12.72 -8.60 -5.62
N PHE A 169 12.18 -8.07 -6.71
CA PHE A 169 10.99 -8.61 -7.37
C PHE A 169 11.35 -9.16 -8.75
N GLU A 170 10.72 -10.26 -9.14
CA GLU A 170 10.87 -10.83 -10.48
C GLU A 170 10.47 -9.82 -11.56
N GLY A 171 11.30 -9.67 -12.59
CA GLY A 171 11.07 -8.66 -13.62
C GLY A 171 11.46 -7.22 -13.25
N TYR A 172 12.01 -6.98 -12.04
CA TYR A 172 12.52 -5.67 -11.61
C TYR A 172 13.98 -5.79 -11.15
N ARG A 173 14.87 -4.96 -11.68
CA ARG A 173 16.32 -5.03 -11.38
C ARG A 173 16.72 -4.30 -10.08
N GLY A 174 15.87 -3.44 -9.57
CA GLY A 174 16.14 -2.67 -8.35
C GLY A 174 15.98 -3.50 -7.09
N ARG A 175 16.44 -2.93 -5.97
CA ARG A 175 16.21 -3.43 -4.62
C ARG A 175 15.52 -2.35 -3.81
N MET A 176 14.69 -2.74 -2.86
CA MET A 176 14.02 -1.81 -1.97
C MET A 176 13.82 -2.41 -0.58
N ASN A 177 13.71 -1.55 0.42
CA ASN A 177 13.28 -1.98 1.73
C ASN A 177 11.75 -2.07 1.77
N LEU A 178 11.21 -2.96 2.59
CA LEU A 178 9.80 -3.24 2.65
C LEU A 178 9.31 -3.33 4.09
N VAL A 179 8.13 -2.73 4.36
CA VAL A 179 7.47 -2.80 5.67
C VAL A 179 6.00 -3.21 5.50
N ALA A 180 5.59 -4.24 6.26
CA ALA A 180 4.20 -4.66 6.35
C ALA A 180 3.49 -3.90 7.49
N LEU A 181 2.60 -2.97 7.15
CA LEU A 181 1.83 -2.13 8.09
C LEU A 181 0.39 -2.58 8.24
N THR A 182 -0.24 -2.25 9.37
CA THR A 182 -1.71 -2.41 9.51
C THR A 182 -2.44 -1.53 8.51
N HIS A 183 -3.59 -2.03 8.01
CA HIS A 183 -4.42 -1.21 7.13
C HIS A 183 -4.97 0.00 7.90
N PRO A 184 -4.79 1.23 7.40
CA PRO A 184 -5.09 2.44 8.17
C PRO A 184 -6.56 2.57 8.57
N SER A 185 -7.52 2.10 7.76
CA SER A 185 -8.96 2.21 8.06
C SER A 185 -9.40 1.38 9.28
N ILE A 186 -8.68 0.27 9.56
CA ILE A 186 -8.97 -0.64 10.69
C ILE A 186 -7.78 -0.71 11.65
N ARG A 187 -7.00 0.36 11.71
CA ARG A 187 -5.76 0.43 12.48
C ARG A 187 -5.98 0.21 13.98
N GLY A 188 -7.00 0.83 14.57
CA GLY A 188 -7.22 0.85 16.02
C GLY A 188 -7.04 -0.50 16.70
N PRO A 189 -7.89 -1.50 16.45
CA PRO A 189 -7.77 -2.80 17.11
C PRO A 189 -6.55 -3.62 16.63
N ASN A 190 -6.15 -3.46 15.37
CA ASN A 190 -5.09 -4.30 14.77
C ASN A 190 -3.70 -3.85 15.19
N VAL A 191 -3.47 -2.54 15.30
CA VAL A 191 -2.15 -2.02 15.66
C VAL A 191 -1.74 -2.45 17.07
N LEU A 192 -2.68 -2.57 18.01
CA LEU A 192 -2.40 -2.97 19.40
C LEU A 192 -1.71 -4.34 19.50
N ARG A 193 -1.94 -5.22 18.53
CA ARG A 193 -1.39 -6.58 18.48
C ARG A 193 -0.01 -6.65 17.83
N ARG A 194 0.45 -5.57 17.17
CA ARG A 194 1.74 -5.55 16.47
C ARG A 194 2.90 -5.67 17.45
N ARG A 195 3.92 -6.41 17.02
CA ARG A 195 5.16 -6.61 17.79
C ARG A 195 6.35 -6.46 16.86
N PHE A 196 7.36 -5.74 17.32
CA PHE A 196 8.64 -5.63 16.61
C PHE A 196 9.75 -5.36 17.61
N ARG A 197 10.71 -6.30 17.72
CA ARG A 197 11.76 -6.27 18.75
C ARG A 197 11.11 -6.13 20.15
N SER A 198 11.52 -5.15 20.95
CA SER A 198 10.94 -4.83 22.25
C SER A 198 9.67 -3.98 22.21
N HIS A 199 9.29 -3.49 21.02
CA HIS A 199 8.16 -2.57 20.86
C HIS A 199 6.84 -3.30 20.60
N ARG A 200 5.74 -2.69 21.04
CA ARG A 200 4.38 -3.17 20.82
C ARG A 200 3.48 -2.07 20.26
N GLY A 201 2.41 -2.47 19.57
CA GLY A 201 1.39 -1.55 19.10
C GLY A 201 1.92 -0.53 18.10
N HIS A 202 1.47 0.69 18.25
CA HIS A 202 1.89 1.81 17.41
C HIS A 202 3.41 2.03 17.42
N LYS A 203 4.06 1.90 18.59
CA LYS A 203 5.52 2.01 18.70
C LYS A 203 6.25 0.94 17.89
N ALA A 204 5.67 -0.26 17.73
CA ALA A 204 6.25 -1.30 16.89
C ALA A 204 6.28 -0.87 15.42
N GLU A 205 5.19 -0.31 14.87
CA GLU A 205 5.17 0.16 13.49
C GLU A 205 6.08 1.37 13.26
N LEU A 206 6.18 2.28 14.21
CA LEU A 206 7.17 3.37 14.13
C LEU A 206 8.60 2.84 14.09
N ALA A 207 8.92 1.81 14.90
CA ALA A 207 10.25 1.19 14.91
C ALA A 207 10.53 0.46 13.58
N MET A 208 9.54 -0.25 13.00
CA MET A 208 9.65 -0.90 11.69
C MET A 208 10.00 0.13 10.59
N LEU A 209 9.25 1.23 10.54
CA LEU A 209 9.48 2.30 9.56
C LEU A 209 10.87 2.93 9.72
N LYS A 210 11.25 3.28 10.96
CA LYS A 210 12.57 3.86 11.24
C LYS A 210 13.71 2.92 10.87
N GLU A 211 13.56 1.61 11.06
CA GLU A 211 14.56 0.63 10.65
C GLU A 211 14.70 0.57 9.14
N ALA A 212 13.58 0.44 8.41
CA ALA A 212 13.60 0.36 6.96
C ALA A 212 14.12 1.64 6.26
N MET A 213 13.98 2.80 6.93
CA MET A 213 14.47 4.09 6.40
C MET A 213 15.97 4.31 6.62
N ARG A 214 16.59 3.63 7.60
CA ARG A 214 18.01 3.80 7.95
C ARG A 214 18.95 2.89 7.15
N ALA A 215 18.42 1.80 6.64
CA ALA A 215 19.14 0.81 5.86
C ALA A 215 19.14 1.20 4.36
#